data_87a31b10cf377f493a22ff7097013a8f
#
_entry.id   87a31b10cf377f493a22ff7097013a8f
#
_cell.length_a   1.000
_cell.length_b   1.000
_cell.length_c   1.000
_cell.angle_alpha   90.00
_cell.angle_beta   90.00
_cell.angle_gamma   90.00
#
_symmetry.space_group_name_H-M   'P 1'
#
loop_
_entity.id
_entity.type
_entity.pdbx_description
1 polymer ?
#
loop_
_entity_poly.entity_id
_entity_poly.type
_entity_poly.pdbx_seq_one_letter_code
_entity_poly.pdbx_strand_id
1 'polypeptide(L)'
;MANDLFLRACRREPVERPPVWMMRQAGRYLPEYRAVRQRSDFLTMVRTPELAVEVTLQPVDLLAVDAAIIFSDILVVPQAMGMRLSVDDGVGPRFHQPLRAPADFSRLRDVTPEEQLRYVLDALRLARQELNDRVPLIGFAGAPWTLMSYMIEGTGSKSFSQAKRMLVESPASAHELLGRLARTVGEFLIAQVEAGAQAVQLFDSWAGALGPRDFREFALPYLGQAARLARSAGAPVIVFAPGSGWALEEIATVTGADVIGVDWQTDSAEARRRLPASRVALQGNLDPCWLYATPALIRERTREMLEAFGGRSHIANLGHGILPDVPVAHARAFVDSVREWQGP
;
A
#
# COMPACT_ATOMS: atom_id res chain seq x y z
N MET A 1 12.68 3.58 24.28
CA MET A 1 13.51 3.10 23.14
C MET A 1 12.64 3.17 21.90
N ALA A 2 13.18 3.60 20.77
CA ALA A 2 12.45 3.61 19.51
C ALA A 2 12.08 2.17 19.11
N ASN A 3 10.84 1.95 18.63
CA ASN A 3 10.42 0.66 18.09
C ASN A 3 10.91 0.54 16.64
N ASP A 4 11.97 -0.21 16.41
CA ASP A 4 12.59 -0.42 15.11
C ASP A 4 12.29 -1.81 14.48
N LEU A 5 11.45 -2.61 15.16
CA LEU A 5 11.09 -3.98 14.74
C LEU A 5 10.70 -4.07 13.27
N PHE A 6 9.86 -3.14 12.82
CA PHE A 6 9.39 -3.11 11.43
C PHE A 6 10.55 -2.89 10.44
N LEU A 7 11.44 -1.94 10.71
CA LEU A 7 12.58 -1.66 9.83
C LEU A 7 13.60 -2.80 9.82
N ARG A 8 13.87 -3.41 10.98
CA ARG A 8 14.72 -4.61 11.07
C ARG A 8 14.13 -5.77 10.27
N ALA A 9 12.82 -6.02 10.42
CA ALA A 9 12.13 -7.04 9.64
C ALA A 9 12.21 -6.79 8.12
N CYS A 10 12.03 -5.54 7.67
CA CYS A 10 12.21 -5.16 6.26
C CYS A 10 13.62 -5.49 5.76
N ARG A 11 14.65 -5.31 6.59
CA ARG A 11 16.06 -5.60 6.26
C ARG A 11 16.44 -7.06 6.50
N ARG A 12 15.50 -7.90 6.92
CA ARG A 12 15.72 -9.32 7.27
C ARG A 12 16.67 -9.52 8.44
N GLU A 13 16.82 -8.52 9.28
CA GLU A 13 17.56 -8.58 10.52
C GLU A 13 16.77 -9.39 11.58
N PRO A 14 17.42 -9.98 12.58
CA PRO A 14 16.73 -10.67 13.67
C PRO A 14 15.79 -9.75 14.42
N VAL A 15 14.59 -10.25 14.70
CA VAL A 15 13.56 -9.55 15.50
C VAL A 15 13.05 -10.48 16.59
N GLU A 16 12.62 -9.93 17.70
CA GLU A 16 12.11 -10.67 18.87
C GLU A 16 10.76 -11.33 18.56
N ARG A 17 9.98 -10.71 17.69
CA ARG A 17 8.72 -11.18 17.11
C ARG A 17 8.47 -10.50 15.76
N PRO A 18 7.59 -11.00 14.92
CA PRO A 18 7.13 -10.27 13.75
C PRO A 18 6.53 -8.92 14.15
N PRO A 19 6.88 -7.79 13.50
CA PRO A 19 6.13 -6.54 13.64
C PRO A 19 4.74 -6.68 13.04
N VAL A 20 3.78 -5.89 13.54
CA VAL A 20 2.40 -5.88 13.06
C VAL A 20 1.91 -4.49 12.71
N TRP A 21 1.28 -4.37 11.55
CA TRP A 21 0.45 -3.25 11.16
C TRP A 21 -0.66 -3.75 10.22
N MET A 22 -1.66 -2.93 9.89
CA MET A 22 -2.76 -3.36 9.03
C MET A 22 -2.98 -2.37 7.89
N MET A 23 -3.10 -2.85 6.66
CA MET A 23 -3.55 -2.02 5.54
C MET A 23 -4.92 -1.41 5.85
N ARG A 24 -5.08 -0.11 5.63
CA ARG A 24 -6.25 0.70 5.99
C ARG A 24 -6.50 0.79 7.50
N GLN A 25 -5.48 0.66 8.32
CA GLN A 25 -5.57 0.73 9.79
C GLN A 25 -6.17 2.06 10.29
N ALA A 26 -5.90 3.19 9.64
CA ALA A 26 -6.67 4.42 9.81
C ALA A 26 -7.94 4.32 8.94
N GLY A 27 -9.06 3.91 9.53
CA GLY A 27 -10.22 3.55 8.74
C GLY A 27 -11.55 3.58 9.48
N ARG A 28 -12.64 3.41 8.74
CA ARG A 28 -14.03 3.56 9.21
C ARG A 28 -14.43 2.60 10.34
N TYR A 29 -13.68 1.52 10.59
CA TYR A 29 -13.93 0.63 11.72
C TYR A 29 -13.63 1.32 13.08
N LEU A 30 -12.74 2.35 13.10
CA LEU A 30 -12.44 3.15 14.29
C LEU A 30 -13.49 4.24 14.53
N PRO A 31 -14.09 4.34 15.73
CA PRO A 31 -14.97 5.45 16.10
C PRO A 31 -14.29 6.81 15.96
N GLU A 32 -13.02 6.93 16.35
CA GLU A 32 -12.20 8.14 16.31
C GLU A 32 -12.01 8.63 14.87
N TYR A 33 -11.76 7.71 13.93
CA TYR A 33 -11.71 8.04 12.51
C TYR A 33 -13.06 8.56 12.00
N ARG A 34 -14.16 7.91 12.39
CA ARG A 34 -15.51 8.35 12.00
C ARG A 34 -15.84 9.74 12.53
N ALA A 35 -15.37 10.10 13.73
CA ALA A 35 -15.54 11.46 14.29
C ALA A 35 -14.84 12.52 13.43
N VAL A 36 -13.65 12.23 12.89
CA VAL A 36 -12.97 13.13 11.94
C VAL A 36 -13.75 13.21 10.63
N ARG A 37 -14.27 12.06 10.11
CA ARG A 37 -15.06 12.00 8.87
C ARG A 37 -16.39 12.78 8.97
N GLN A 38 -16.97 12.92 10.15
CA GLN A 38 -18.20 13.72 10.35
C GLN A 38 -17.98 15.22 10.16
N ARG A 39 -16.76 15.72 10.42
CA ARG A 39 -16.42 17.15 10.29
C ARG A 39 -15.65 17.50 9.02
N SER A 40 -15.20 16.50 8.25
CA SER A 40 -14.39 16.72 7.06
C SER A 40 -14.60 15.60 6.03
N ASP A 41 -14.75 15.98 4.75
CA ASP A 41 -14.76 14.99 3.66
C ASP A 41 -13.39 14.35 3.45
N PHE A 42 -13.37 13.25 2.70
CA PHE A 42 -12.17 12.45 2.50
C PHE A 42 -11.02 13.24 1.85
N LEU A 43 -11.30 14.01 0.80
CA LEU A 43 -10.27 14.77 0.09
C LEU A 43 -9.75 15.95 0.92
N THR A 44 -10.60 16.56 1.74
CA THR A 44 -10.20 17.57 2.71
C THR A 44 -9.25 16.96 3.75
N MET A 45 -9.56 15.77 4.28
CA MET A 45 -8.67 15.09 5.22
C MET A 45 -7.31 14.79 4.60
N VAL A 46 -7.27 14.31 3.34
CA VAL A 46 -6.02 14.01 2.62
C VAL A 46 -5.19 15.27 2.39
N ARG A 47 -5.85 16.42 2.11
CA ARG A 47 -5.19 17.68 1.77
C ARG A 47 -4.81 18.56 2.96
N THR A 48 -5.28 18.22 4.14
CA THR A 48 -5.00 18.96 5.38
C THR A 48 -4.02 18.16 6.22
N PRO A 49 -2.75 18.55 6.29
CA PRO A 49 -1.71 17.78 6.98
C PRO A 49 -2.08 17.39 8.41
N GLU A 50 -2.68 18.30 9.17
CA GLU A 50 -3.09 18.09 10.57
C GLU A 50 -4.15 16.99 10.68
N LEU A 51 -5.14 16.97 9.78
CA LEU A 51 -6.19 15.95 9.78
C LEU A 51 -5.64 14.58 9.31
N ALA A 52 -4.75 14.59 8.32
CA ALA A 52 -4.09 13.38 7.87
C ALA A 52 -3.24 12.76 8.99
N VAL A 53 -2.52 13.57 9.75
CA VAL A 53 -1.71 13.14 10.89
C VAL A 53 -2.59 12.64 12.04
N GLU A 54 -3.65 13.38 12.40
CA GLU A 54 -4.58 12.97 13.44
C GLU A 54 -5.05 11.53 13.22
N VAL A 55 -5.51 11.18 12.01
CA VAL A 55 -5.98 9.82 11.73
C VAL A 55 -4.85 8.80 11.54
N THR A 56 -3.66 9.23 11.12
CA THR A 56 -2.48 8.38 11.00
C THR A 56 -2.04 7.83 12.36
N LEU A 57 -2.13 8.64 13.42
CA LEU A 57 -1.70 8.29 14.76
C LEU A 57 -2.69 7.37 15.49
N GLN A 58 -3.99 7.46 15.18
CA GLN A 58 -5.03 6.69 15.88
C GLN A 58 -4.71 5.19 16.04
N PRO A 59 -4.31 4.44 15.00
CA PRO A 59 -3.98 3.02 15.16
C PRO A 59 -2.77 2.76 16.06
N VAL A 60 -1.79 3.67 16.06
CA VAL A 60 -0.62 3.57 16.95
C VAL A 60 -1.06 3.70 18.42
N ASP A 61 -1.93 4.69 18.69
CA ASP A 61 -2.40 4.96 20.06
C ASP A 61 -3.41 3.91 20.55
N LEU A 62 -4.31 3.47 19.67
CA LEU A 62 -5.43 2.62 20.04
C LEU A 62 -5.12 1.12 19.98
N LEU A 63 -4.27 0.69 19.05
CA LEU A 63 -4.01 -0.73 18.79
C LEU A 63 -2.56 -1.12 19.07
N ALA A 64 -1.67 -0.15 19.31
CA ALA A 64 -0.24 -0.39 19.54
C ALA A 64 0.44 -1.17 18.39
N VAL A 65 0.12 -0.80 17.15
CA VAL A 65 0.78 -1.33 15.94
C VAL A 65 2.25 -0.93 15.88
N ASP A 66 3.08 -1.68 15.15
CA ASP A 66 4.53 -1.47 15.07
C ASP A 66 4.97 -0.58 13.89
N ALA A 67 4.03 -0.07 13.10
CA ALA A 67 4.29 0.92 12.06
C ALA A 67 3.06 1.80 11.82
N ALA A 68 3.28 3.08 11.57
CA ALA A 68 2.27 3.99 11.04
C ALA A 68 2.37 4.03 9.51
N ILE A 69 1.25 4.14 8.81
CA ILE A 69 1.23 4.47 7.39
C ILE A 69 0.50 5.80 7.23
N ILE A 70 1.09 6.72 6.48
CA ILE A 70 0.50 8.05 6.29
C ILE A 70 -0.91 7.93 5.69
N PHE A 71 -1.86 8.69 6.21
CA PHE A 71 -3.19 8.76 5.62
C PHE A 71 -3.16 9.62 4.36
N SER A 72 -3.41 9.00 3.23
CA SER A 72 -3.44 9.61 1.90
C SER A 72 -4.28 8.75 0.95
N ASP A 73 -4.21 9.03 -0.35
CA ASP A 73 -4.83 8.23 -1.41
C ASP A 73 -3.82 7.93 -2.53
N ILE A 74 -3.94 6.77 -3.17
CA ILE A 74 -3.09 6.42 -4.32
C ILE A 74 -3.33 7.32 -5.54
N LEU A 75 -4.51 7.94 -5.64
CA LEU A 75 -4.93 8.77 -6.78
C LEU A 75 -4.47 10.23 -6.69
N VAL A 76 -3.71 10.59 -5.65
CA VAL A 76 -3.09 11.93 -5.54
C VAL A 76 -2.12 12.20 -6.70
N VAL A 77 -1.46 11.16 -7.22
CA VAL A 77 -0.53 11.29 -8.37
C VAL A 77 -1.28 11.67 -9.66
N PRO A 78 -2.30 10.93 -10.15
CA PRO A 78 -3.10 11.37 -11.29
C PRO A 78 -3.75 12.74 -11.08
N GLN A 79 -4.16 13.09 -9.86
CA GLN A 79 -4.70 14.40 -9.54
C GLN A 79 -3.62 15.49 -9.69
N ALA A 80 -2.40 15.25 -9.21
CA ALA A 80 -1.26 16.13 -9.41
C ALA A 80 -0.91 16.29 -10.89
N MET A 81 -1.09 15.24 -11.69
CA MET A 81 -0.95 15.29 -13.16
C MET A 81 -2.07 16.08 -13.86
N GLY A 82 -3.03 16.65 -13.14
CA GLY A 82 -4.07 17.53 -13.68
C GLY A 82 -5.45 16.89 -13.83
N MET A 83 -5.64 15.64 -13.43
CA MET A 83 -6.95 14.98 -13.53
C MET A 83 -7.86 15.40 -12.36
N ARG A 84 -9.10 15.80 -12.66
CA ARG A 84 -10.10 16.17 -11.65
C ARG A 84 -10.69 14.93 -10.99
N LEU A 85 -10.42 14.78 -9.69
CA LEU A 85 -10.90 13.67 -8.85
C LEU A 85 -12.02 14.13 -7.92
N SER A 86 -13.07 13.32 -7.77
CA SER A 86 -14.02 13.36 -6.65
C SER A 86 -14.05 11.99 -5.96
N VAL A 87 -14.42 12.00 -4.69
CA VAL A 87 -14.62 10.77 -3.90
C VAL A 87 -15.96 10.92 -3.19
N ASP A 88 -16.96 10.23 -3.70
CA ASP A 88 -18.32 10.25 -3.16
C ASP A 88 -18.55 9.05 -2.25
N ASP A 89 -19.16 9.28 -1.09
CA ASP A 89 -19.45 8.23 -0.12
C ASP A 89 -20.36 7.15 -0.75
N GLY A 90 -19.93 5.90 -0.65
CA GLY A 90 -20.64 4.74 -1.22
C GLY A 90 -20.37 4.47 -2.72
N VAL A 91 -19.84 5.44 -3.46
CA VAL A 91 -19.53 5.30 -4.89
C VAL A 91 -18.02 5.06 -5.12
N GLY A 92 -17.19 5.70 -4.31
CA GLY A 92 -15.73 5.64 -4.43
C GLY A 92 -15.15 6.74 -5.32
N PRO A 93 -13.87 6.61 -5.72
CA PRO A 93 -13.18 7.62 -6.51
C PRO A 93 -13.67 7.69 -7.95
N ARG A 94 -13.76 8.92 -8.49
CA ARG A 94 -14.17 9.18 -9.86
C ARG A 94 -13.33 10.29 -10.49
N PHE A 95 -12.72 9.99 -11.64
CA PHE A 95 -12.14 10.99 -12.54
C PHE A 95 -13.20 11.49 -13.53
N HIS A 96 -13.45 12.80 -13.53
CA HIS A 96 -14.54 13.40 -14.34
C HIS A 96 -14.24 13.40 -15.84
N GLN A 97 -12.95 13.38 -16.22
CA GLN A 97 -12.50 13.37 -17.61
C GLN A 97 -11.45 12.27 -17.80
N PRO A 98 -11.87 10.99 -17.80
CA PRO A 98 -10.94 9.88 -17.99
C PRO A 98 -10.23 9.96 -19.35
N LEU A 99 -9.06 9.35 -19.44
CA LEU A 99 -8.29 9.26 -20.68
C LEU A 99 -8.90 8.16 -21.55
N ARG A 100 -9.34 8.49 -22.77
CA ARG A 100 -9.98 7.53 -23.68
C ARG A 100 -9.17 7.27 -24.94
N ALA A 101 -8.30 8.18 -25.29
CA ALA A 101 -7.45 8.08 -26.48
C ALA A 101 -6.04 8.62 -26.17
N PRO A 102 -5.01 8.22 -26.95
CA PRO A 102 -3.66 8.76 -26.79
C PRO A 102 -3.57 10.29 -26.84
N ALA A 103 -4.41 10.93 -27.65
CA ALA A 103 -4.49 12.39 -27.71
C ALA A 103 -4.83 13.07 -26.38
N ASP A 104 -5.52 12.37 -25.47
CA ASP A 104 -5.87 12.86 -24.14
C ASP A 104 -4.64 13.04 -23.23
N PHE A 105 -3.52 12.38 -23.53
CA PHE A 105 -2.31 12.45 -22.72
C PHE A 105 -1.67 13.84 -22.73
N SER A 106 -1.96 14.66 -23.75
CA SER A 106 -1.55 16.06 -23.82
C SER A 106 -2.13 16.94 -22.70
N ARG A 107 -3.22 16.49 -22.05
CA ARG A 107 -3.82 17.17 -20.88
C ARG A 107 -3.04 16.93 -19.59
N LEU A 108 -2.20 15.90 -19.55
CA LEU A 108 -1.42 15.57 -18.36
C LEU A 108 -0.21 16.50 -18.26
N ARG A 109 0.04 17.02 -17.08
CA ARG A 109 1.25 17.78 -16.75
C ARG A 109 2.26 16.92 -16.05
N ASP A 110 3.52 17.34 -16.08
CA ASP A 110 4.55 16.75 -15.26
C ASP A 110 4.37 17.19 -13.79
N VAL A 111 4.83 16.38 -12.88
CA VAL A 111 4.65 16.57 -11.43
C VAL A 111 6.01 16.80 -10.80
N THR A 112 6.13 17.93 -10.09
CA THR A 112 7.19 18.19 -9.11
C THR A 112 6.59 17.92 -7.74
N PRO A 113 6.95 16.83 -7.04
CA PRO A 113 6.26 16.44 -5.80
C PRO A 113 6.19 17.55 -4.75
N GLU A 114 7.26 18.34 -4.58
CA GLU A 114 7.33 19.46 -3.63
C GLU A 114 6.36 20.61 -3.94
N GLU A 115 5.81 20.67 -5.15
CA GLU A 115 4.82 21.66 -5.54
C GLU A 115 3.40 21.09 -5.47
N GLN A 116 3.11 20.06 -6.28
CA GLN A 116 1.75 19.57 -6.48
C GLN A 116 1.29 18.57 -5.40
N LEU A 117 2.24 17.92 -4.69
CA LEU A 117 1.97 16.94 -3.62
C LEU A 117 2.49 17.41 -2.25
N ARG A 118 2.79 18.70 -2.13
CA ARG A 118 3.33 19.30 -0.91
C ARG A 118 2.53 18.95 0.35
N TYR A 119 1.21 18.94 0.25
CA TYR A 119 0.34 18.62 1.39
C TYR A 119 0.56 17.20 1.94
N VAL A 120 0.93 16.22 1.08
CA VAL A 120 1.29 14.87 1.54
C VAL A 120 2.66 14.89 2.21
N LEU A 121 3.62 15.62 1.64
CA LEU A 121 4.96 15.74 2.19
C LEU A 121 4.96 16.49 3.54
N ASP A 122 4.16 17.54 3.67
CA ASP A 122 3.97 18.26 4.93
C ASP A 122 3.30 17.38 5.98
N ALA A 123 2.31 16.54 5.59
CA ALA A 123 1.72 15.55 6.48
C ALA A 123 2.75 14.50 6.95
N LEU A 124 3.66 14.06 6.08
CA LEU A 124 4.74 13.13 6.46
C LEU A 124 5.71 13.78 7.45
N ARG A 125 6.14 15.03 7.20
CA ARG A 125 7.02 15.78 8.12
C ARG A 125 6.38 15.92 9.50
N LEU A 126 5.11 16.32 9.54
CA LEU A 126 4.36 16.47 10.79
C LEU A 126 4.14 15.12 11.49
N ALA A 127 3.72 14.07 10.76
CA ALA A 127 3.55 12.73 11.31
C ALA A 127 4.86 12.18 11.91
N ARG A 128 5.99 12.44 11.24
CA ARG A 128 7.31 12.01 11.73
C ARG A 128 7.67 12.69 13.07
N GLN A 129 7.33 13.98 13.21
CA GLN A 129 7.53 14.74 14.46
C GLN A 129 6.61 14.21 15.57
N GLU A 130 5.32 14.06 15.30
CA GLU A 130 4.32 13.63 16.28
C GLU A 130 4.52 12.16 16.73
N LEU A 131 4.98 11.30 15.83
CA LEU A 131 5.36 9.92 16.19
C LEU A 131 6.53 9.87 17.18
N ASN A 132 7.43 10.83 17.12
CA ASN A 132 8.57 10.95 18.04
C ASN A 132 9.29 9.60 18.28
N ASP A 133 9.63 8.90 17.19
CA ASP A 133 10.27 7.58 17.16
C ASP A 133 9.50 6.43 17.85
N ARG A 134 8.22 6.61 18.18
CA ARG A 134 7.41 5.54 18.79
C ARG A 134 7.29 4.33 17.86
N VAL A 135 7.06 4.55 16.57
CA VAL A 135 7.05 3.54 15.51
C VAL A 135 7.52 4.16 14.18
N PRO A 136 8.03 3.37 13.24
CA PRO A 136 8.36 3.84 11.90
C PRO A 136 7.15 4.33 11.11
N LEU A 137 7.39 5.31 10.22
CA LEU A 137 6.40 5.88 9.32
C LEU A 137 6.58 5.32 7.90
N ILE A 138 5.49 4.79 7.33
CA ILE A 138 5.43 4.27 5.97
C ILE A 138 4.79 5.33 5.06
N GLY A 139 5.47 5.69 3.99
CA GLY A 139 4.90 6.39 2.84
C GLY A 139 4.39 5.41 1.80
N PHE A 140 3.60 5.86 0.82
CA PHE A 140 3.12 4.97 -0.24
C PHE A 140 2.68 5.69 -1.51
N ALA A 141 2.55 4.90 -2.57
CA ALA A 141 1.92 5.35 -3.83
C ALA A 141 1.20 4.18 -4.52
N GLY A 142 0.30 4.51 -5.43
CA GLY A 142 -0.24 3.54 -6.36
C GLY A 142 0.79 3.14 -7.41
N ALA A 143 0.81 1.87 -7.79
CA ALA A 143 1.66 1.38 -8.88
C ALA A 143 1.18 1.87 -10.25
N PRO A 144 2.07 1.95 -11.25
CA PRO A 144 1.75 2.53 -12.56
C PRO A 144 0.54 1.91 -13.26
N TRP A 145 0.41 0.57 -13.28
CA TRP A 145 -0.76 -0.09 -13.86
C TRP A 145 -2.06 0.27 -13.13
N THR A 146 -2.03 0.24 -11.81
CA THR A 146 -3.20 0.62 -10.99
C THR A 146 -3.63 2.05 -11.27
N LEU A 147 -2.69 3.00 -11.35
CA LEU A 147 -3.00 4.40 -11.63
C LEU A 147 -3.53 4.58 -13.06
N MET A 148 -2.86 3.99 -14.06
CA MET A 148 -3.33 4.02 -15.45
C MET A 148 -4.75 3.45 -15.58
N SER A 149 -5.04 2.36 -14.86
CA SER A 149 -6.37 1.74 -14.86
C SER A 149 -7.45 2.72 -14.40
N TYR A 150 -7.24 3.43 -13.30
CA TYR A 150 -8.16 4.47 -12.83
C TYR A 150 -8.26 5.67 -13.78
N MET A 151 -7.12 6.12 -14.33
CA MET A 151 -7.08 7.24 -15.25
C MET A 151 -7.89 6.97 -16.53
N ILE A 152 -7.89 5.73 -17.00
CA ILE A 152 -8.59 5.32 -18.22
C ILE A 152 -10.04 4.91 -17.91
N GLU A 153 -10.30 4.10 -16.89
CA GLU A 153 -11.68 3.70 -16.53
C GLU A 153 -12.47 4.89 -15.99
N GLY A 154 -11.82 5.81 -15.28
CA GLY A 154 -12.46 6.94 -14.61
C GLY A 154 -12.96 6.58 -13.21
N THR A 155 -13.06 5.31 -12.87
CA THR A 155 -13.51 4.78 -11.58
C THR A 155 -12.96 3.37 -11.37
N GLY A 156 -13.27 2.74 -10.22
CA GLY A 156 -13.04 1.31 -10.05
C GLY A 156 -13.88 0.48 -11.03
N SER A 157 -13.32 -0.62 -11.52
CA SER A 157 -13.98 -1.50 -12.49
C SER A 157 -13.75 -2.97 -12.12
N LYS A 158 -14.70 -3.84 -12.49
CA LYS A 158 -14.53 -5.30 -12.32
C LYS A 158 -13.69 -5.90 -13.44
N SER A 159 -13.77 -5.35 -14.65
CA SER A 159 -13.13 -5.92 -15.85
C SER A 159 -11.96 -5.08 -16.37
N PHE A 160 -11.92 -3.79 -16.05
CA PHE A 160 -10.95 -2.82 -16.60
C PHE A 160 -10.91 -2.85 -18.13
N SER A 161 -12.10 -2.95 -18.76
CA SER A 161 -12.22 -3.17 -20.21
C SER A 161 -11.65 -2.04 -21.04
N GLN A 162 -11.79 -0.78 -20.60
CA GLN A 162 -11.24 0.38 -21.32
C GLN A 162 -9.72 0.43 -21.21
N ALA A 163 -9.20 0.19 -19.99
CA ALA A 163 -7.75 0.12 -19.78
C ALA A 163 -7.12 -1.01 -20.60
N LYS A 164 -7.71 -2.21 -20.57
CA LYS A 164 -7.24 -3.35 -21.38
C LYS A 164 -7.40 -3.12 -22.89
N ARG A 165 -8.46 -2.45 -23.32
CA ARG A 165 -8.62 -2.04 -24.72
C ARG A 165 -7.43 -1.21 -25.19
N MET A 166 -6.96 -0.24 -24.38
CA MET A 166 -5.78 0.57 -24.72
C MET A 166 -4.52 -0.28 -24.86
N LEU A 167 -4.34 -1.33 -24.03
CA LEU A 167 -3.21 -2.25 -24.17
C LEU A 167 -3.18 -2.94 -25.53
N VAL A 168 -4.37 -3.27 -26.08
CA VAL A 168 -4.51 -4.00 -27.35
C VAL A 168 -4.50 -3.06 -28.56
N GLU A 169 -5.25 -1.95 -28.48
CA GLU A 169 -5.44 -1.06 -29.63
C GLU A 169 -4.31 -0.02 -29.79
N SER A 170 -3.62 0.32 -28.69
CA SER A 170 -2.58 1.36 -28.66
C SER A 170 -1.44 1.02 -27.70
N PRO A 171 -0.77 -0.12 -27.85
CA PRO A 171 0.23 -0.60 -26.89
C PRO A 171 1.39 0.38 -26.69
N ALA A 172 1.85 1.05 -27.74
CA ALA A 172 2.90 2.06 -27.65
C ALA A 172 2.52 3.23 -26.73
N SER A 173 1.28 3.70 -26.81
CA SER A 173 0.77 4.76 -25.93
C SER A 173 0.56 4.27 -24.51
N ALA A 174 0.14 3.01 -24.33
CA ALA A 174 0.08 2.41 -23.00
C ALA A 174 1.46 2.37 -22.34
N HIS A 175 2.49 1.94 -23.08
CA HIS A 175 3.88 1.94 -22.60
C HIS A 175 4.38 3.35 -22.27
N GLU A 176 4.06 4.35 -23.08
CA GLU A 176 4.40 5.75 -22.81
C GLU A 176 3.80 6.24 -21.49
N LEU A 177 2.48 6.06 -21.29
CA LEU A 177 1.79 6.48 -20.07
C LEU A 177 2.31 5.73 -18.84
N LEU A 178 2.50 4.41 -18.93
CA LEU A 178 3.06 3.59 -17.86
C LEU A 178 4.47 4.03 -17.48
N GLY A 179 5.32 4.32 -18.47
CA GLY A 179 6.68 4.84 -18.25
C GLY A 179 6.67 6.21 -17.56
N ARG A 180 5.76 7.10 -17.96
CA ARG A 180 5.57 8.41 -17.33
C ARG A 180 5.12 8.25 -15.88
N LEU A 181 4.13 7.40 -15.63
CA LEU A 181 3.65 7.08 -14.27
C LEU A 181 4.75 6.47 -13.40
N ALA A 182 5.54 5.54 -13.95
CA ALA A 182 6.62 4.90 -13.20
C ALA A 182 7.67 5.91 -12.70
N ARG A 183 8.04 6.89 -13.54
CA ARG A 183 8.95 7.98 -13.13
C ARG A 183 8.31 8.86 -12.06
N THR A 184 7.11 9.37 -12.31
CA THR A 184 6.39 10.25 -11.36
C THR A 184 6.19 9.59 -9.99
N VAL A 185 5.78 8.30 -9.99
CA VAL A 185 5.61 7.52 -8.76
C VAL A 185 6.94 7.33 -8.04
N GLY A 186 8.01 6.99 -8.76
CA GLY A 186 9.34 6.83 -8.18
C GLY A 186 9.86 8.11 -7.54
N GLU A 187 9.77 9.23 -8.24
CA GLU A 187 10.13 10.58 -7.75
C GLU A 187 9.28 10.99 -6.53
N PHE A 188 7.99 10.70 -6.54
CA PHE A 188 7.12 10.95 -5.39
C PHE A 188 7.49 10.11 -4.17
N LEU A 189 7.88 8.85 -4.35
CA LEU A 189 8.34 8.01 -3.23
C LEU A 189 9.69 8.47 -2.68
N ILE A 190 10.60 8.97 -3.51
CA ILE A 190 11.86 9.61 -3.06
C ILE A 190 11.52 10.82 -2.19
N ALA A 191 10.68 11.73 -2.68
CA ALA A 191 10.26 12.91 -1.92
C ALA A 191 9.57 12.57 -0.59
N GLN A 192 8.82 11.45 -0.52
CA GLN A 192 8.23 10.97 0.73
C GLN A 192 9.30 10.52 1.73
N VAL A 193 10.36 9.85 1.27
CA VAL A 193 11.49 9.47 2.14
C VAL A 193 12.21 10.72 2.66
N GLU A 194 12.48 11.69 1.79
CA GLU A 194 13.08 12.98 2.15
C GLU A 194 12.21 13.78 3.13
N ALA A 195 10.88 13.62 3.04
CA ALA A 195 9.92 14.21 3.96
C ALA A 195 9.77 13.45 5.30
N GLY A 196 10.47 12.30 5.48
CA GLY A 196 10.54 11.59 6.75
C GLY A 196 9.92 10.20 6.76
N ALA A 197 9.41 9.69 5.64
CA ALA A 197 9.01 8.28 5.55
C ALA A 197 10.25 7.37 5.72
N GLN A 198 10.13 6.35 6.55
CA GLN A 198 11.23 5.43 6.88
C GLN A 198 11.15 4.11 6.11
N ALA A 199 10.04 3.87 5.44
CA ALA A 199 9.83 2.85 4.43
C ALA A 199 8.77 3.36 3.45
N VAL A 200 8.71 2.79 2.24
CA VAL A 200 7.68 3.14 1.27
C VAL A 200 7.04 1.90 0.65
N GLN A 201 5.75 1.99 0.34
CA GLN A 201 5.00 0.88 -0.25
C GLN A 201 4.36 1.26 -1.59
N LEU A 202 4.54 0.39 -2.59
CA LEU A 202 3.83 0.43 -3.87
C LEU A 202 2.61 -0.48 -3.81
N PHE A 203 1.44 0.08 -4.07
CA PHE A 203 0.18 -0.66 -4.15
C PHE A 203 -0.23 -0.87 -5.60
N ASP A 204 -0.03 -2.09 -6.12
CA ASP A 204 -0.59 -2.49 -7.42
C ASP A 204 -1.93 -3.19 -7.24
N SER A 205 -2.90 -2.45 -6.73
CA SER A 205 -4.22 -2.95 -6.28
C SER A 205 -4.98 -3.71 -7.38
N TRP A 206 -4.68 -3.45 -8.64
CA TRP A 206 -5.33 -4.07 -9.80
C TRP A 206 -4.42 -5.00 -10.60
N ALA A 207 -3.31 -5.44 -10.01
CA ALA A 207 -2.39 -6.41 -10.64
C ALA A 207 -3.12 -7.67 -11.10
N GLY A 208 -3.99 -8.22 -10.24
CA GLY A 208 -4.79 -9.41 -10.53
C GLY A 208 -5.85 -9.25 -11.62
N ALA A 209 -6.09 -8.03 -12.13
CA ALA A 209 -6.96 -7.82 -13.27
C ALA A 209 -6.30 -8.23 -14.61
N LEU A 210 -4.97 -8.36 -14.63
CA LEU A 210 -4.22 -8.76 -15.82
C LEU A 210 -3.95 -10.27 -15.83
N GLY A 211 -4.03 -10.87 -17.03
CA GLY A 211 -3.49 -12.20 -17.25
C GLY A 211 -1.95 -12.20 -17.22
N PRO A 212 -1.31 -13.39 -17.09
CA PRO A 212 0.15 -13.47 -16.92
C PRO A 212 0.96 -12.78 -18.00
N ARG A 213 0.53 -12.86 -19.27
CA ARG A 213 1.21 -12.19 -20.39
C ARG A 213 1.17 -10.68 -20.24
N ASP A 214 -0.02 -10.12 -20.07
CA ASP A 214 -0.21 -8.67 -20.02
C ASP A 214 0.40 -8.07 -18.74
N PHE A 215 0.39 -8.82 -17.64
CA PHE A 215 1.08 -8.42 -16.41
C PHE A 215 2.59 -8.28 -16.63
N ARG A 216 3.23 -9.26 -17.30
CA ARG A 216 4.66 -9.21 -17.62
C ARG A 216 5.03 -8.12 -18.61
N GLU A 217 4.11 -7.76 -19.51
CA GLU A 217 4.34 -6.73 -20.52
C GLU A 217 4.03 -5.33 -20.01
N PHE A 218 2.88 -5.13 -19.34
CA PHE A 218 2.35 -3.79 -19.04
C PHE A 218 2.35 -3.40 -17.54
N ALA A 219 2.50 -4.32 -16.61
CA ALA A 219 2.55 -3.98 -15.19
C ALA A 219 3.95 -4.14 -14.59
N LEU A 220 4.50 -5.34 -14.64
CA LEU A 220 5.73 -5.72 -13.95
C LEU A 220 6.96 -4.86 -14.28
N PRO A 221 7.24 -4.48 -15.55
CA PRO A 221 8.41 -3.66 -15.88
C PRO A 221 8.34 -2.26 -15.25
N TYR A 222 7.16 -1.66 -15.23
CA TYR A 222 6.92 -0.31 -14.70
C TYR A 222 6.84 -0.28 -13.18
N LEU A 223 6.28 -1.34 -12.58
CA LEU A 223 6.37 -1.58 -11.14
C LEU A 223 7.84 -1.68 -10.70
N GLY A 224 8.65 -2.43 -11.47
CA GLY A 224 10.09 -2.53 -11.26
C GLY A 224 10.83 -1.21 -11.43
N GLN A 225 10.45 -0.40 -12.43
CA GLN A 225 11.05 0.93 -12.63
C GLN A 225 10.77 1.86 -11.44
N ALA A 226 9.51 1.95 -11.00
CA ALA A 226 9.13 2.77 -9.85
C ALA A 226 9.81 2.31 -8.55
N ALA A 227 9.85 0.99 -8.31
CA ALA A 227 10.50 0.41 -7.13
C ALA A 227 12.01 0.69 -7.09
N ARG A 228 12.70 0.53 -8.23
CA ARG A 228 14.15 0.82 -8.32
C ARG A 228 14.47 2.30 -8.09
N LEU A 229 13.64 3.21 -8.62
CA LEU A 229 13.77 4.64 -8.33
C LEU A 229 13.57 4.91 -6.83
N ALA A 230 12.50 4.40 -6.23
CA ALA A 230 12.23 4.59 -4.81
C ALA A 230 13.38 4.07 -3.91
N ARG A 231 14.00 2.95 -4.28
CA ARG A 231 15.15 2.39 -3.55
C ARG A 231 16.37 3.29 -3.52
N SER A 232 16.54 4.20 -4.48
CA SER A 232 17.66 5.14 -4.48
C SER A 232 17.65 6.12 -3.30
N ALA A 233 16.48 6.29 -2.65
CA ALA A 233 16.33 7.09 -1.43
C ALA A 233 16.86 6.38 -0.16
N GLY A 234 17.26 5.11 -0.24
CA GLY A 234 17.88 4.36 0.87
C GLY A 234 16.91 3.79 1.91
N ALA A 235 15.61 3.99 1.76
CA ALA A 235 14.58 3.39 2.61
C ALA A 235 14.10 2.04 2.05
N PRO A 236 13.67 1.08 2.90
CA PRO A 236 13.06 -0.16 2.45
C PRO A 236 11.85 0.06 1.55
N VAL A 237 11.77 -0.70 0.45
CA VAL A 237 10.65 -0.66 -0.48
C VAL A 237 9.84 -1.94 -0.36
N ILE A 238 8.52 -1.76 -0.17
CA ILE A 238 7.52 -2.81 -0.07
C ILE A 238 6.70 -2.80 -1.36
N VAL A 239 6.46 -3.96 -1.95
CA VAL A 239 5.58 -4.10 -3.12
C VAL A 239 4.43 -5.03 -2.77
N PHE A 240 3.20 -4.56 -2.99
CA PHE A 240 1.99 -5.34 -2.81
C PHE A 240 1.16 -5.36 -4.10
N ALA A 241 1.03 -6.54 -4.70
CA ALA A 241 0.34 -6.77 -5.97
C ALA A 241 -0.68 -7.92 -5.81
N PRO A 242 -1.87 -7.66 -5.22
CA PRO A 242 -2.88 -8.68 -4.96
C PRO A 242 -3.40 -9.33 -6.24
N GLY A 243 -3.72 -10.63 -6.17
CA GLY A 243 -4.16 -11.44 -7.30
C GLY A 243 -3.04 -11.88 -8.25
N SER A 244 -1.78 -11.52 -7.92
CA SER A 244 -0.60 -11.95 -8.69
C SER A 244 0.33 -12.89 -7.91
N GLY A 245 -0.21 -13.63 -6.93
CA GLY A 245 0.54 -14.61 -6.13
C GLY A 245 1.29 -15.65 -6.95
N TRP A 246 0.84 -15.94 -8.16
CA TRP A 246 1.54 -16.81 -9.12
C TRP A 246 2.89 -16.25 -9.59
N ALA A 247 3.11 -14.92 -9.52
CA ALA A 247 4.30 -14.20 -10.00
C ALA A 247 5.24 -13.72 -8.88
N LEU A 248 5.13 -14.22 -7.65
CA LEU A 248 5.89 -13.70 -6.48
C LEU A 248 7.39 -13.59 -6.74
N GLU A 249 8.02 -14.62 -7.35
CA GLU A 249 9.45 -14.62 -7.63
C GLU A 249 9.85 -13.63 -8.72
N GLU A 250 8.98 -13.46 -9.74
CA GLU A 250 9.19 -12.49 -10.81
C GLU A 250 9.09 -11.05 -10.25
N ILE A 251 8.08 -10.79 -9.40
CA ILE A 251 7.92 -9.50 -8.72
C ILE A 251 9.15 -9.21 -7.87
N ALA A 252 9.57 -10.13 -7.01
CA ALA A 252 10.73 -9.95 -6.17
C ALA A 252 12.01 -9.67 -6.98
N THR A 253 12.20 -10.39 -8.11
CA THR A 253 13.39 -10.25 -8.96
C THR A 253 13.39 -8.93 -9.72
N VAL A 254 12.27 -8.57 -10.36
CA VAL A 254 12.20 -7.39 -11.24
C VAL A 254 12.16 -6.09 -10.45
N THR A 255 11.46 -6.07 -9.31
CA THR A 255 11.38 -4.87 -8.46
C THR A 255 12.61 -4.68 -7.59
N GLY A 256 13.26 -5.78 -7.18
CA GLY A 256 14.31 -5.76 -6.17
C GLY A 256 13.82 -5.26 -4.82
N ALA A 257 12.52 -5.34 -4.54
CA ALA A 257 11.92 -4.88 -3.30
C ALA A 257 12.50 -5.62 -2.07
N ASP A 258 12.56 -4.93 -0.95
CA ASP A 258 13.02 -5.49 0.32
C ASP A 258 11.94 -6.36 0.98
N VAL A 259 10.68 -6.04 0.69
CA VAL A 259 9.50 -6.75 1.20
C VAL A 259 8.48 -7.00 0.09
N ILE A 260 7.97 -8.23 0.00
CA ILE A 260 6.84 -8.57 -0.87
C ILE A 260 5.60 -8.78 -0.02
N GLY A 261 4.57 -7.98 -0.30
CA GLY A 261 3.24 -8.17 0.27
C GLY A 261 2.53 -9.36 -0.38
N VAL A 262 1.98 -10.23 0.46
CA VAL A 262 1.24 -11.44 0.06
C VAL A 262 -0.23 -11.21 0.36
N ASP A 263 -1.09 -11.51 -0.59
CA ASP A 263 -2.54 -11.42 -0.41
C ASP A 263 -3.11 -12.69 0.26
N TRP A 264 -4.37 -12.62 0.67
CA TRP A 264 -5.06 -13.73 1.36
C TRP A 264 -5.34 -14.94 0.46
N GLN A 265 -5.24 -14.80 -0.86
CA GLN A 265 -5.47 -15.88 -1.82
C GLN A 265 -4.25 -16.79 -1.97
N THR A 266 -3.12 -16.31 -1.51
CA THR A 266 -1.84 -17.04 -1.58
C THR A 266 -1.58 -17.77 -0.28
N ASP A 267 -1.33 -19.07 -0.33
CA ASP A 267 -0.96 -19.85 0.84
C ASP A 267 0.36 -19.35 1.44
N SER A 268 0.36 -19.15 2.78
CA SER A 268 1.48 -18.54 3.52
C SER A 268 2.74 -19.40 3.48
N ALA A 269 2.59 -20.71 3.66
CA ALA A 269 3.72 -21.65 3.63
C ALA A 269 4.30 -21.77 2.22
N GLU A 270 3.43 -21.80 1.20
CA GLU A 270 3.84 -21.79 -0.20
C GLU A 270 4.58 -20.51 -0.58
N ALA A 271 4.07 -19.34 -0.17
CA ALA A 271 4.75 -18.06 -0.39
C ALA A 271 6.15 -18.07 0.24
N ARG A 272 6.28 -18.56 1.48
CA ARG A 272 7.57 -18.66 2.18
C ARG A 272 8.51 -19.68 1.51
N ARG A 273 7.99 -20.80 1.03
CA ARG A 273 8.79 -21.79 0.30
C ARG A 273 9.35 -21.20 -1.02
N ARG A 274 8.57 -20.45 -1.74
CA ARG A 274 8.95 -19.80 -3.01
C ARG A 274 9.89 -18.61 -2.79
N LEU A 275 9.70 -17.87 -1.71
CA LEU A 275 10.52 -16.72 -1.32
C LEU A 275 11.14 -16.93 0.07
N PRO A 276 12.30 -17.62 0.14
CA PRO A 276 12.98 -17.88 1.41
C PRO A 276 13.34 -16.59 2.16
N ALA A 277 13.35 -16.65 3.49
CA ALA A 277 13.64 -15.51 4.39
C ALA A 277 15.00 -14.85 4.14
N SER A 278 15.96 -15.59 3.57
CA SER A 278 17.27 -15.06 3.18
C SER A 278 17.22 -14.17 1.94
N ARG A 279 16.18 -14.33 1.10
CA ARG A 279 16.04 -13.59 -0.15
C ARG A 279 15.28 -12.27 0.00
N VAL A 280 14.12 -12.31 0.65
CA VAL A 280 13.20 -11.18 0.78
C VAL A 280 12.33 -11.34 2.02
N ALA A 281 11.96 -10.25 2.66
CA ALA A 281 10.94 -10.29 3.71
C ALA A 281 9.54 -10.42 3.08
N LEU A 282 8.62 -11.07 3.79
CA LEU A 282 7.22 -11.20 3.37
C LEU A 282 6.31 -10.44 4.33
N GLN A 283 5.29 -9.79 3.79
CA GLN A 283 4.28 -9.06 4.55
C GLN A 283 2.89 -9.61 4.25
N GLY A 284 2.12 -9.91 5.26
CA GLY A 284 0.74 -10.41 5.14
C GLY A 284 0.48 -11.52 6.13
N ASN A 285 -0.54 -12.38 5.91
CA ASN A 285 -1.56 -12.25 4.86
C ASN A 285 -2.93 -12.77 5.34
N LEU A 286 -3.25 -12.54 6.64
CA LEU A 286 -4.55 -12.98 7.15
C LEU A 286 -5.69 -12.39 6.31
N ASP A 287 -6.63 -13.24 5.86
CA ASP A 287 -7.82 -12.75 5.18
C ASP A 287 -8.58 -11.77 6.10
N PRO A 288 -8.83 -10.52 5.67
CA PRO A 288 -9.57 -9.56 6.48
C PRO A 288 -10.93 -10.06 6.98
N CYS A 289 -11.57 -10.99 6.27
CA CYS A 289 -12.84 -11.58 6.67
C CYS A 289 -12.74 -12.44 7.95
N TRP A 290 -11.56 -12.93 8.31
CA TRP A 290 -11.38 -13.61 9.60
C TRP A 290 -11.62 -12.69 10.79
N LEU A 291 -11.52 -11.37 10.59
CA LEU A 291 -11.81 -10.40 11.65
C LEU A 291 -13.32 -10.29 11.98
N TYR A 292 -14.20 -10.99 11.27
CA TYR A 292 -15.59 -11.18 11.66
C TYR A 292 -15.78 -12.35 12.64
N ALA A 293 -14.78 -13.21 12.81
CA ALA A 293 -14.84 -14.34 13.71
C ALA A 293 -14.73 -13.89 15.18
N THR A 294 -14.90 -14.84 16.13
CA THR A 294 -14.64 -14.57 17.54
C THR A 294 -13.17 -14.24 17.80
N PRO A 295 -12.85 -13.42 18.82
CA PRO A 295 -11.45 -13.12 19.17
C PRO A 295 -10.58 -14.37 19.37
N ALA A 296 -11.15 -15.46 19.91
CA ALA A 296 -10.43 -16.72 20.09
C ALA A 296 -10.02 -17.33 18.74
N LEU A 297 -10.93 -17.38 17.78
CA LEU A 297 -10.65 -17.92 16.44
C LEU A 297 -9.72 -17.00 15.64
N ILE A 298 -9.84 -15.66 15.80
CA ILE A 298 -8.88 -14.70 15.21
C ILE A 298 -7.45 -15.01 15.71
N ARG A 299 -7.28 -15.22 17.02
CA ARG A 299 -5.98 -15.57 17.62
C ARG A 299 -5.42 -16.88 17.07
N GLU A 300 -6.27 -17.90 16.92
CA GLU A 300 -5.90 -19.20 16.34
C GLU A 300 -5.40 -19.03 14.90
N ARG A 301 -6.18 -18.38 14.02
CA ARG A 301 -5.81 -18.16 12.61
C ARG A 301 -4.57 -17.27 12.45
N THR A 302 -4.42 -16.28 13.33
CA THR A 302 -3.22 -15.45 13.35
C THR A 302 -1.99 -16.27 13.68
N ARG A 303 -2.08 -17.18 14.65
CA ARG A 303 -0.97 -18.07 15.04
C ARG A 303 -0.60 -19.01 13.89
N GLU A 304 -1.58 -19.65 13.25
CA GLU A 304 -1.34 -20.50 12.08
C GLU A 304 -0.59 -19.74 10.95
N MET A 305 -0.99 -18.50 10.67
CA MET A 305 -0.29 -17.65 9.72
C MET A 305 1.16 -17.38 10.13
N LEU A 306 1.40 -17.04 11.40
CA LEU A 306 2.74 -16.75 11.93
C LEU A 306 3.65 -17.98 11.85
N GLU A 307 3.12 -19.16 12.18
CA GLU A 307 3.82 -20.45 12.08
C GLU A 307 4.15 -20.79 10.63
N ALA A 308 3.20 -20.59 9.70
CA ALA A 308 3.39 -20.85 8.28
C ALA A 308 4.49 -19.97 7.65
N PHE A 309 4.60 -18.71 8.04
CA PHE A 309 5.70 -17.84 7.64
C PHE A 309 7.01 -18.09 8.39
N GLY A 310 6.98 -18.82 9.52
CA GLY A 310 8.16 -19.18 10.32
C GLY A 310 8.78 -18.03 11.10
N GLY A 311 8.06 -16.93 11.31
CA GLY A 311 8.43 -15.80 12.18
C GLY A 311 9.63 -14.95 11.73
N ARG A 312 10.52 -15.47 10.89
CA ARG A 312 11.71 -14.74 10.42
C ARG A 312 11.40 -13.97 9.14
N SER A 313 11.89 -12.72 9.06
CA SER A 313 11.69 -11.85 7.89
C SER A 313 10.20 -11.81 7.48
N HIS A 314 9.33 -11.72 8.48
CA HIS A 314 7.88 -11.65 8.34
C HIS A 314 7.36 -10.39 9.02
N ILE A 315 6.49 -9.68 8.31
CA ILE A 315 5.72 -8.54 8.80
C ILE A 315 4.26 -8.98 8.80
N ALA A 316 3.69 -9.15 9.99
CA ALA A 316 2.31 -9.55 10.10
C ALA A 316 1.38 -8.42 9.64
N ASN A 317 0.49 -8.76 8.72
CA ASN A 317 -0.52 -7.86 8.16
C ASN A 317 -1.73 -8.69 7.71
N LEU A 318 -2.79 -8.02 7.33
CA LEU A 318 -3.87 -8.64 6.59
C LEU A 318 -3.48 -8.80 5.12
N GLY A 319 -4.10 -9.75 4.44
CA GLY A 319 -3.90 -9.97 3.00
C GLY A 319 -4.58 -8.91 2.11
N HIS A 320 -5.29 -7.95 2.68
CA HIS A 320 -5.88 -6.76 2.09
C HIS A 320 -6.20 -5.74 3.20
N GLY A 321 -6.79 -4.60 2.86
CA GLY A 321 -7.21 -3.60 3.86
C GLY A 321 -8.31 -4.12 4.78
N ILE A 322 -8.24 -3.74 6.08
CA ILE A 322 -9.31 -4.04 7.05
C ILE A 322 -10.66 -3.51 6.57
N LEU A 323 -11.71 -4.28 6.83
CA LEU A 323 -13.07 -3.94 6.41
C LEU A 323 -13.70 -2.91 7.37
N PRO A 324 -14.58 -2.03 6.85
CA PRO A 324 -15.01 -0.82 7.58
C PRO A 324 -15.97 -1.08 8.76
N ASP A 325 -16.53 -2.27 8.84
CA ASP A 325 -17.52 -2.70 9.84
C ASP A 325 -16.97 -3.74 10.83
N VAL A 326 -15.66 -4.05 10.76
CA VAL A 326 -15.00 -4.91 11.73
C VAL A 326 -15.02 -4.26 13.12
N PRO A 327 -15.40 -5.00 14.18
CA PRO A 327 -15.32 -4.49 15.55
C PRO A 327 -13.85 -4.17 15.94
N VAL A 328 -13.63 -3.04 16.63
CA VAL A 328 -12.28 -2.64 17.09
C VAL A 328 -11.62 -3.73 17.98
N ALA A 329 -12.41 -4.40 18.81
CA ALA A 329 -11.92 -5.51 19.64
C ALA A 329 -11.36 -6.68 18.82
N HIS A 330 -11.86 -6.90 17.60
CA HIS A 330 -11.39 -7.96 16.71
C HIS A 330 -10.06 -7.57 16.02
N ALA A 331 -9.94 -6.31 15.60
CA ALA A 331 -8.67 -5.77 15.12
C ALA A 331 -7.59 -5.84 16.22
N ARG A 332 -7.96 -5.49 17.46
CA ARG A 332 -7.09 -5.62 18.63
C ARG A 332 -6.67 -7.08 18.88
N ALA A 333 -7.61 -8.04 18.77
CA ALA A 333 -7.30 -9.46 18.94
C ALA A 333 -6.23 -9.97 17.95
N PHE A 334 -6.28 -9.50 16.70
CA PHE A 334 -5.23 -9.77 15.72
C PHE A 334 -3.88 -9.18 16.13
N VAL A 335 -3.84 -7.88 16.45
CA VAL A 335 -2.59 -7.20 16.85
C VAL A 335 -1.99 -7.81 18.10
N ASP A 336 -2.80 -8.04 19.14
CA ASP A 336 -2.35 -8.65 20.40
C ASP A 336 -1.79 -10.06 20.17
N SER A 337 -2.45 -10.86 19.31
CA SER A 337 -1.99 -12.21 19.00
C SER A 337 -0.58 -12.22 18.37
N VAL A 338 -0.28 -11.24 17.51
CA VAL A 338 1.07 -11.11 16.94
C VAL A 338 2.08 -10.63 17.98
N ARG A 339 1.68 -9.69 18.84
CA ARG A 339 2.56 -9.12 19.88
C ARG A 339 2.90 -10.12 20.98
N GLU A 340 1.99 -11.03 21.29
CA GLU A 340 2.16 -12.10 22.30
C GLU A 340 2.89 -13.33 21.75
N TRP A 341 3.12 -13.40 20.42
CA TRP A 341 3.75 -14.56 19.79
C TRP A 341 5.25 -14.65 20.13
N GLN A 342 5.67 -15.81 20.63
CA GLN A 342 7.05 -16.07 21.10
C GLN A 342 7.84 -17.00 20.17
N GLY A 343 7.32 -17.30 18.98
CA GLY A 343 7.92 -18.26 18.08
C GLY A 343 7.43 -19.70 18.32
N PRO A 344 7.77 -20.63 17.40
CA PRO A 344 7.54 -22.06 17.61
C PRO A 344 8.49 -22.63 18.66
#